data_c13d2300785308fb2bd08fad69720917
#
_entry.id   c13d2300785308fb2bd08fad69720917
#
_cell.length_a   1.000
_cell.length_b   1.000
_cell.length_c   1.000
_cell.angle_alpha   90.00
_cell.angle_beta   90.00
_cell.angle_gamma   90.00
#
_symmetry.space_group_name_H-M   'P 1'
#
loop_
_entity.id
_entity.type
_entity.pdbx_description
1 polymer ?
#
loop_
_entity_poly.entity_id
_entity_poly.type
_entity_poly.pdbx_seq_one_letter_code
_entity_poly.pdbx_strand_id
1 'polypeptide(L)'
;MMRAATLFNFLIEAMLTGSVMILLLLVVRRLLRRQLGNRLICLAWLLVAVRLLLPLSFPNPMMNELRPTYSDNLGVRPIADQVRVRSHDALSGLAEAMGGGNVRGTPASRAVFEFAAESSYGHTARYVAMLYGGAALCVLAVIAVRNAAFLRRLKRERVGPLTGDQLALYHKLCNEHNVKPLPVYWVDPLPGACLAGVLRPWIALPLSLRPEALGQALMHELCHQKARDPWWNLLRGLCCAVHWFNPLVWLAASLSRMDCEMACDDRVTARMDGDERLAYAGTLALAAAPKS
;
A
#
# COMPACT_ATOMS: atom_id res chain seq x y z
N MET A 1 17.86 20.07 2.93
CA MET A 1 16.38 20.18 2.91
C MET A 1 15.90 19.90 1.49
N MET A 2 15.22 18.79 1.24
CA MET A 2 14.63 18.49 -0.08
C MET A 2 13.55 19.53 -0.36
N ARG A 3 13.62 20.25 -1.48
CA ARG A 3 12.61 21.25 -1.84
C ARG A 3 11.26 20.57 -2.02
N ALA A 4 10.15 21.16 -1.57
CA ALA A 4 8.79 20.58 -1.69
C ALA A 4 8.45 20.18 -3.14
N ALA A 5 8.94 20.94 -4.12
CA ALA A 5 8.82 20.60 -5.54
C ALA A 5 9.52 19.28 -5.93
N THR A 6 10.67 18.96 -5.31
CA THR A 6 11.40 17.71 -5.58
C THR A 6 10.62 16.51 -5.05
N LEU A 7 10.00 16.63 -3.87
CA LEU A 7 9.16 15.60 -3.29
C LEU A 7 7.91 15.34 -4.15
N PHE A 8 7.26 16.41 -4.61
CA PHE A 8 6.07 16.32 -5.44
C PHE A 8 6.36 15.66 -6.80
N ASN A 9 7.44 16.07 -7.47
CA ASN A 9 7.88 15.45 -8.72
C ASN A 9 8.18 13.97 -8.55
N PHE A 10 8.84 13.60 -7.42
CA PHE A 10 9.10 12.22 -7.07
C PHE A 10 7.80 11.42 -6.92
N LEU A 11 6.81 11.94 -6.18
CA LEU A 11 5.53 11.25 -5.96
C LEU A 11 4.78 11.00 -7.27
N ILE A 12 4.78 11.98 -8.19
CA ILE A 12 4.17 11.82 -9.52
C ILE A 12 4.93 10.76 -10.34
N GLU A 13 6.24 10.81 -10.35
CA GLU A 13 7.07 9.84 -11.06
C GLU A 13 6.86 8.42 -10.52
N ALA A 14 6.85 8.25 -9.19
CA ALA A 14 6.58 6.98 -8.53
C ALA A 14 5.15 6.47 -8.85
N MET A 15 4.18 7.37 -8.87
CA MET A 15 2.79 7.05 -9.22
C MET A 15 2.67 6.56 -10.67
N LEU A 16 3.22 7.30 -11.64
CA LEU A 16 3.12 6.94 -13.06
C LEU A 16 3.83 5.63 -13.36
N THR A 17 5.09 5.51 -12.96
CA THR A 17 5.88 4.29 -13.19
C THR A 17 5.33 3.11 -12.40
N GLY A 18 4.87 3.32 -11.16
CA GLY A 18 4.21 2.30 -10.35
C GLY A 18 2.90 1.83 -10.99
N SER A 19 2.10 2.75 -11.55
CA SER A 19 0.86 2.41 -12.26
C SER A 19 1.13 1.58 -13.51
N VAL A 20 2.15 1.93 -14.29
CA VAL A 20 2.58 1.13 -15.46
C VAL A 20 3.04 -0.27 -15.01
N MET A 21 3.83 -0.37 -13.95
CA MET A 21 4.26 -1.67 -13.41
C MET A 21 3.07 -2.50 -12.92
N ILE A 22 2.06 -1.89 -12.27
CA ILE A 22 0.83 -2.58 -11.87
C ILE A 22 0.13 -3.13 -13.11
N LEU A 23 -0.10 -2.32 -14.14
CA LEU A 23 -0.76 -2.75 -15.37
C LEU A 23 0.00 -3.89 -16.07
N LEU A 24 1.32 -3.79 -16.18
CA LEU A 24 2.17 -4.87 -16.72
C LEU A 24 2.04 -6.15 -15.90
N LEU A 25 2.08 -6.04 -14.56
CA LEU A 25 1.91 -7.21 -13.71
C LEU A 25 0.51 -7.82 -13.81
N LEU A 26 -0.54 -7.03 -14.03
CA LEU A 26 -1.88 -7.54 -14.31
C LEU A 26 -1.94 -8.36 -15.60
N VAL A 27 -1.26 -7.88 -16.65
CA VAL A 27 -1.13 -8.61 -17.93
C VAL A 27 -0.36 -9.92 -17.72
N VAL A 28 0.81 -9.86 -17.08
CA VAL A 28 1.63 -11.05 -16.75
C VAL A 28 0.82 -12.04 -15.90
N ARG A 29 0.12 -11.57 -14.87
CA ARG A 29 -0.74 -12.39 -14.03
C ARG A 29 -1.84 -13.09 -14.85
N ARG A 30 -2.45 -12.40 -15.80
CA ARG A 30 -3.50 -12.98 -16.65
C ARG A 30 -2.96 -14.02 -17.62
N LEU A 31 -1.81 -13.75 -18.24
CA LEU A 31 -1.27 -14.60 -19.30
C LEU A 31 -0.41 -15.77 -18.77
N LEU A 32 0.39 -15.49 -17.75
CA LEU A 32 1.47 -16.40 -17.32
C LEU A 32 1.22 -17.05 -15.94
N ARG A 33 0.06 -16.84 -15.32
CA ARG A 33 -0.25 -17.37 -13.98
C ARG A 33 -0.06 -18.89 -13.87
N ARG A 34 -0.47 -19.63 -14.91
CA ARG A 34 -0.32 -21.11 -14.95
C ARG A 34 1.13 -21.57 -15.00
N GLN A 35 2.03 -20.73 -15.54
CA GLN A 35 3.44 -21.06 -15.74
C GLN A 35 4.33 -20.58 -14.58
N LEU A 36 4.04 -19.37 -14.04
CA LEU A 36 4.88 -18.73 -13.02
C LEU A 36 4.62 -19.22 -11.59
N GLY A 37 3.47 -19.82 -11.33
CA GLY A 37 3.07 -20.17 -9.97
C GLY A 37 2.78 -18.96 -9.08
N ASN A 38 1.93 -19.15 -8.06
CA ASN A 38 1.44 -18.05 -7.22
C ASN A 38 2.55 -17.39 -6.37
N ARG A 39 3.62 -18.12 -6.03
CA ARG A 39 4.77 -17.57 -5.26
C ARG A 39 5.54 -16.49 -6.00
N LEU A 40 5.83 -16.70 -7.29
CA LEU A 40 6.54 -15.72 -8.09
C LEU A 40 5.71 -14.46 -8.32
N ILE A 41 4.40 -14.61 -8.48
CA ILE A 41 3.47 -13.49 -8.58
C ILE A 41 3.46 -12.67 -7.27
N CYS A 42 3.45 -13.32 -6.10
CA CYS A 42 3.57 -12.63 -4.81
C CYS A 42 4.89 -11.83 -4.71
N LEU A 43 6.02 -12.39 -5.17
CA LEU A 43 7.31 -11.68 -5.16
C LEU A 43 7.31 -10.51 -6.16
N ALA A 44 6.63 -10.65 -7.31
CA ALA A 44 6.50 -9.55 -8.26
C ALA A 44 5.74 -8.34 -7.67
N TRP A 45 4.77 -8.56 -6.79
CA TRP A 45 4.12 -7.47 -6.04
C TRP A 45 5.08 -6.71 -5.12
N LEU A 46 6.16 -7.35 -4.64
CA LEU A 46 7.20 -6.67 -3.86
C LEU A 46 7.91 -5.60 -4.70
N LEU A 47 8.24 -5.92 -5.95
CA LEU A 47 8.88 -4.97 -6.86
C LEU A 47 7.99 -3.73 -7.08
N VAL A 48 6.69 -3.94 -7.25
CA VAL A 48 5.72 -2.84 -7.35
C VAL A 48 5.71 -2.00 -6.08
N ALA A 49 5.65 -2.62 -4.89
CA ALA A 49 5.63 -1.92 -3.61
C ALA A 49 6.93 -1.13 -3.37
N VAL A 50 8.08 -1.72 -3.69
CA VAL A 50 9.40 -1.06 -3.63
C VAL A 50 9.42 0.16 -4.53
N ARG A 51 8.94 0.05 -5.78
CA ARG A 51 8.89 1.17 -6.72
C ARG A 51 7.96 2.30 -6.27
N LEU A 52 6.83 1.96 -5.63
CA LEU A 52 5.89 2.93 -5.10
C LEU A 52 6.42 3.70 -3.89
N LEU A 53 7.24 3.07 -3.05
CA LEU A 53 7.68 3.65 -1.77
C LEU A 53 9.10 4.23 -1.81
N LEU A 54 9.98 3.69 -2.66
CA LEU A 54 11.37 4.14 -2.74
C LEU A 54 11.58 5.15 -3.87
N PRO A 55 12.33 6.24 -3.62
CA PRO A 55 12.69 7.24 -4.61
C PRO A 55 13.81 6.72 -5.54
N LEU A 56 13.55 5.63 -6.25
CA LEU A 56 14.46 5.11 -7.25
C LEU A 56 14.31 5.93 -8.53
N SER A 57 14.98 7.07 -8.60
CA SER A 57 15.07 7.85 -9.84
C SER A 57 16.12 7.20 -10.76
N PHE A 58 15.65 6.48 -11.76
CA PHE A 58 16.51 6.08 -12.86
C PHE A 58 16.64 7.26 -13.83
N PRO A 59 17.86 7.62 -14.29
CA PRO A 59 18.02 8.60 -15.36
C PRO A 59 17.42 8.03 -16.64
N ASN A 60 16.15 8.36 -16.88
CA ASN A 60 15.43 7.91 -18.05
C ASN A 60 15.33 9.09 -19.03
N PRO A 61 15.95 9.02 -20.24
CA PRO A 61 15.90 10.08 -21.22
C PRO A 61 14.46 10.46 -21.61
N MET A 62 13.55 9.49 -21.73
CA MET A 62 12.12 9.74 -21.98
C MET A 62 11.44 10.59 -20.90
N MET A 63 11.81 10.41 -19.64
CA MET A 63 11.23 11.21 -18.55
C MET A 63 11.78 12.64 -18.53
N ASN A 64 12.99 12.86 -19.01
CA ASN A 64 13.54 14.20 -19.16
C ASN A 64 12.85 15.00 -20.27
N GLU A 65 12.40 14.36 -21.34
CA GLU A 65 11.59 14.99 -22.39
C GLU A 65 10.15 15.25 -21.94
N LEU A 66 9.56 14.38 -21.12
CA LEU A 66 8.20 14.53 -20.60
C LEU A 66 8.09 15.56 -19.45
N ARG A 67 9.20 15.81 -18.70
CA ARG A 67 9.22 16.76 -17.58
C ARG A 67 8.79 18.19 -17.95
N PRO A 68 9.30 18.83 -19.02
CA PRO A 68 8.85 20.16 -19.41
C PRO A 68 7.38 20.16 -19.84
N THR A 69 6.96 19.17 -20.66
CA THR A 69 5.60 19.05 -21.17
C THR A 69 4.59 18.81 -20.04
N TYR A 70 4.97 18.03 -19.02
CA TYR A 70 4.11 17.72 -17.89
C TYR A 70 3.93 18.91 -16.93
N SER A 71 5.01 19.68 -16.66
CA SER A 71 4.91 20.90 -15.87
C SER A 71 4.07 21.99 -16.56
N ASP A 72 4.08 22.02 -17.87
CA ASP A 72 3.34 22.97 -18.68
C ASP A 72 1.85 22.59 -18.78
N ASN A 73 1.53 21.30 -18.89
CA ASN A 73 0.17 20.79 -19.02
C ASN A 73 -0.62 20.76 -17.71
N LEU A 74 0.03 20.71 -16.55
CA LEU A 74 -0.64 20.75 -15.24
C LEU A 74 -1.15 22.15 -14.85
N GLY A 75 -1.06 23.15 -15.73
CA GLY A 75 -1.55 24.50 -15.46
C GLY A 75 -0.78 25.26 -14.40
N VAL A 76 0.34 24.72 -13.89
CA VAL A 76 1.14 25.36 -12.85
C VAL A 76 1.93 26.53 -13.41
N ARG A 77 2.43 26.43 -14.65
CA ARG A 77 3.06 27.56 -15.36
C ARG A 77 2.08 28.68 -15.72
N PRO A 78 0.87 28.40 -16.28
CA PRO A 78 -0.10 29.46 -16.54
C PRO A 78 -0.50 30.25 -15.30
N ILE A 79 -0.60 29.61 -14.13
CA ILE A 79 -0.88 30.30 -12.86
C ILE A 79 0.33 31.15 -12.43
N ALA A 80 1.54 30.65 -12.55
CA ALA A 80 2.76 31.40 -12.27
C ALA A 80 2.92 32.58 -13.24
N ASP A 81 2.61 32.39 -14.53
CA ASP A 81 2.67 33.45 -15.53
C ASP A 81 1.54 34.47 -15.36
N GLN A 82 0.34 34.06 -14.95
CA GLN A 82 -0.76 34.97 -14.60
C GLN A 82 -0.45 35.81 -13.36
N VAL A 83 0.16 35.20 -12.31
CA VAL A 83 0.63 35.93 -11.15
C VAL A 83 1.76 36.88 -11.53
N ARG A 84 2.62 36.47 -12.45
CA ARG A 84 3.71 37.26 -13.02
C ARG A 84 3.21 38.50 -13.76
N VAL A 85 2.21 38.33 -14.63
CA VAL A 85 1.60 39.42 -15.37
C VAL A 85 0.86 40.39 -14.42
N ARG A 86 0.01 39.89 -13.53
CA ARG A 86 -0.73 40.72 -12.56
C ARG A 86 0.15 41.51 -11.60
N SER A 87 1.20 40.91 -11.09
CA SER A 87 2.14 41.61 -10.20
C SER A 87 2.96 42.64 -10.98
N HIS A 88 3.27 42.36 -12.24
CA HIS A 88 3.95 43.30 -13.15
C HIS A 88 3.08 44.53 -13.44
N ASP A 89 1.80 44.33 -13.74
CA ASP A 89 0.86 45.43 -14.02
C ASP A 89 0.58 46.28 -12.76
N ALA A 90 0.49 45.63 -11.58
CA ALA A 90 0.32 46.32 -10.32
C ALA A 90 1.56 47.17 -9.93
N LEU A 91 2.78 46.64 -10.15
CA LEU A 91 4.01 47.35 -9.87
C LEU A 91 4.27 48.49 -10.90
N SER A 92 3.90 48.30 -12.19
CA SER A 92 4.01 49.36 -13.20
C SER A 92 3.02 50.48 -12.90
N GLY A 93 1.77 50.17 -12.49
CA GLY A 93 0.78 51.18 -12.09
C GLY A 93 1.21 51.96 -10.84
N LEU A 94 1.85 51.33 -9.84
CA LEU A 94 2.41 51.97 -8.66
C LEU A 94 3.58 52.89 -9.03
N ALA A 95 4.46 52.45 -9.93
CA ALA A 95 5.60 53.24 -10.38
C ALA A 95 5.19 54.47 -11.20
N GLU A 96 4.16 54.36 -12.02
CA GLU A 96 3.55 55.48 -12.73
C GLU A 96 2.87 56.47 -11.77
N ALA A 97 2.16 55.97 -10.75
CA ALA A 97 1.53 56.79 -9.72
C ALA A 97 2.53 57.56 -8.85
N MET A 98 3.77 57.06 -8.70
CA MET A 98 4.85 57.70 -7.96
C MET A 98 5.73 58.60 -8.81
N GLY A 99 5.36 58.92 -10.06
CA GLY A 99 6.08 59.84 -10.95
C GLY A 99 7.45 59.34 -11.41
N GLY A 100 7.71 58.05 -11.28
CA GLY A 100 8.97 57.43 -11.73
C GLY A 100 8.90 56.95 -13.15
N GLY A 101 9.81 57.38 -13.99
CA GLY A 101 9.96 56.92 -15.37
C GLY A 101 10.13 55.39 -15.47
N ASN A 102 9.94 54.90 -16.66
CA ASN A 102 9.87 53.50 -17.09
C ASN A 102 10.75 52.52 -16.30
N VAL A 103 10.21 51.90 -15.26
CA VAL A 103 10.87 50.92 -14.37
C VAL A 103 10.98 49.56 -15.06
N ARG A 104 10.42 49.40 -16.26
CA ARG A 104 10.51 48.19 -17.07
C ARG A 104 11.96 47.88 -17.44
N GLY A 105 12.51 46.87 -16.87
CA GLY A 105 13.81 46.28 -17.25
C GLY A 105 14.98 46.60 -16.38
N THR A 106 14.81 47.27 -15.25
CA THR A 106 15.92 47.45 -14.29
C THR A 106 16.26 46.14 -13.57
N PRO A 107 17.57 45.89 -13.26
CA PRO A 107 17.94 44.68 -12.52
C PRO A 107 17.21 44.53 -11.17
N ALA A 108 16.92 45.67 -10.51
CA ALA A 108 16.21 45.69 -9.24
C ALA A 108 14.73 45.23 -9.39
N SER A 109 14.02 45.66 -10.43
CA SER A 109 12.64 45.24 -10.68
C SER A 109 12.56 43.74 -11.03
N ARG A 110 13.55 43.21 -11.76
CA ARG A 110 13.63 41.75 -12.03
C ARG A 110 13.88 40.96 -10.76
N ALA A 111 14.81 41.42 -9.89
CA ALA A 111 15.11 40.72 -8.65
C ALA A 111 13.93 40.70 -7.67
N VAL A 112 13.18 41.79 -7.51
CA VAL A 112 11.97 41.85 -6.69
C VAL A 112 10.89 40.92 -7.27
N PHE A 113 10.80 40.86 -8.59
CA PHE A 113 9.84 40.05 -9.32
C PHE A 113 10.12 38.56 -9.18
N GLU A 114 11.38 38.15 -9.36
CA GLU A 114 11.82 36.77 -9.16
C GLU A 114 11.63 36.33 -7.71
N PHE A 115 11.92 37.18 -6.74
CA PHE A 115 11.70 36.92 -5.33
C PHE A 115 10.22 36.77 -4.97
N ALA A 116 9.34 37.62 -5.50
CA ALA A 116 7.90 37.55 -5.26
C ALA A 116 7.28 36.29 -5.90
N ALA A 117 7.69 35.96 -7.12
CA ALA A 117 7.25 34.74 -7.81
C ALA A 117 7.76 33.48 -7.10
N GLU A 118 9.02 33.44 -6.69
CA GLU A 118 9.62 32.31 -6.01
C GLU A 118 8.99 32.10 -4.61
N SER A 119 8.69 33.19 -3.88
CA SER A 119 8.02 33.12 -2.59
C SER A 119 6.58 32.62 -2.71
N SER A 120 5.80 33.13 -3.66
CA SER A 120 4.41 32.72 -3.88
C SER A 120 4.31 31.27 -4.34
N TYR A 121 5.19 30.83 -5.23
CA TYR A 121 5.27 29.44 -5.67
C TYR A 121 5.67 28.50 -4.53
N GLY A 122 6.62 28.93 -3.69
CA GLY A 122 7.06 28.18 -2.51
C GLY A 122 5.92 27.98 -1.49
N HIS A 123 5.08 28.98 -1.28
CA HIS A 123 3.91 28.87 -0.38
C HIS A 123 2.87 27.90 -0.92
N THR A 124 2.47 28.02 -2.18
CA THR A 124 1.48 27.12 -2.80
C THR A 124 1.95 25.67 -2.79
N ALA A 125 3.19 25.41 -3.19
CA ALA A 125 3.76 24.06 -3.15
C ALA A 125 3.78 23.46 -1.73
N ARG A 126 4.03 24.31 -0.73
CA ARG A 126 4.01 23.90 0.70
C ARG A 126 2.60 23.53 1.17
N TYR A 127 1.58 24.32 0.82
CA TYR A 127 0.17 24.01 1.13
C TYR A 127 -0.28 22.71 0.46
N VAL A 128 0.02 22.51 -0.82
CA VAL A 128 -0.29 21.27 -1.53
C VAL A 128 0.40 20.07 -0.87
N ALA A 129 1.67 20.19 -0.50
CA ALA A 129 2.40 19.12 0.19
C ALA A 129 1.80 18.82 1.58
N MET A 130 1.37 19.84 2.33
CA MET A 130 0.71 19.66 3.63
C MET A 130 -0.65 18.98 3.48
N LEU A 131 -1.48 19.41 2.52
CA LEU A 131 -2.77 18.78 2.24
C LEU A 131 -2.61 17.32 1.82
N TYR A 132 -1.66 17.05 0.91
CA TYR A 132 -1.36 15.69 0.48
C TYR A 132 -0.89 14.80 1.64
N GLY A 133 0.09 15.29 2.42
CA GLY A 133 0.60 14.59 3.58
C GLY A 133 -0.46 14.39 4.67
N GLY A 134 -1.31 15.39 4.91
CA GLY A 134 -2.45 15.30 5.82
C GLY A 134 -3.44 14.23 5.41
N ALA A 135 -3.81 14.18 4.12
CA ALA A 135 -4.69 13.15 3.59
C ALA A 135 -4.06 11.74 3.70
N ALA A 136 -2.78 11.60 3.35
CA ALA A 136 -2.07 10.32 3.49
C ALA A 136 -2.01 9.86 4.96
N LEU A 137 -1.72 10.75 5.89
CA LEU A 137 -1.75 10.46 7.33
C LEU A 137 -3.15 10.10 7.83
N CYS A 138 -4.19 10.76 7.32
CA CYS A 138 -5.58 10.43 7.64
C CYS A 138 -5.92 9.01 7.19
N VAL A 139 -5.59 8.64 5.96
CA VAL A 139 -5.80 7.27 5.44
C VAL A 139 -5.02 6.25 6.27
N LEU A 140 -3.75 6.53 6.59
CA LEU A 140 -2.94 5.66 7.43
C LEU A 140 -3.54 5.49 8.83
N ALA A 141 -4.02 6.59 9.44
CA ALA A 141 -4.68 6.55 10.73
C ALA A 141 -5.97 5.71 10.69
N VAL A 142 -6.79 5.86 9.65
CA VAL A 142 -7.99 5.03 9.47
C VAL A 142 -7.64 3.55 9.37
N ILE A 143 -6.64 3.18 8.56
CA ILE A 143 -6.16 1.79 8.44
C ILE A 143 -5.66 1.28 9.80
N ALA A 144 -4.86 2.07 10.51
CA ALA A 144 -4.30 1.70 11.81
C ALA A 144 -5.39 1.54 12.89
N VAL A 145 -6.35 2.46 12.95
CA VAL A 145 -7.48 2.41 13.89
C VAL A 145 -8.35 1.19 13.63
N ARG A 146 -8.70 0.92 12.37
CA ARG A 146 -9.49 -0.28 12.00
C ARG A 146 -8.77 -1.56 12.36
N ASN A 147 -7.47 -1.66 12.07
CA ASN A 147 -6.66 -2.82 12.44
C ASN A 147 -6.56 -2.98 13.97
N ALA A 148 -6.31 -1.89 14.69
CA ALA A 148 -6.26 -1.91 16.15
C ALA A 148 -7.62 -2.27 16.78
N ALA A 149 -8.73 -1.80 16.22
CA ALA A 149 -10.08 -2.15 16.66
C ALA A 149 -10.36 -3.64 16.44
N PHE A 150 -9.98 -4.18 15.27
CA PHE A 150 -10.09 -5.61 14.97
C PHE A 150 -9.27 -6.45 15.94
N LEU A 151 -8.01 -6.12 16.18
CA LEU A 151 -7.15 -6.85 17.12
C LEU A 151 -7.65 -6.76 18.57
N ARG A 152 -8.21 -5.60 18.97
CA ARG A 152 -8.83 -5.45 20.31
C ARG A 152 -10.08 -6.30 20.44
N ARG A 153 -10.91 -6.35 19.40
CA ARG A 153 -12.09 -7.20 19.35
C ARG A 153 -11.70 -8.66 19.49
N LEU A 154 -10.78 -9.17 18.67
CA LEU A 154 -10.30 -10.55 18.75
C LEU A 154 -9.76 -10.91 20.15
N LYS A 155 -9.03 -9.97 20.79
CA LYS A 155 -8.52 -10.20 22.14
C LYS A 155 -9.63 -10.27 23.20
N ARG A 156 -10.70 -9.52 23.04
CA ARG A 156 -11.85 -9.52 23.96
C ARG A 156 -12.69 -10.78 23.83
N GLU A 157 -12.80 -11.28 22.62
CA GLU A 157 -13.61 -12.45 22.24
C GLU A 157 -12.84 -13.77 22.37
N ARG A 158 -11.66 -13.78 23.01
CA ARG A 158 -10.91 -15.01 23.33
C ARG A 158 -11.66 -15.85 24.35
N VAL A 159 -11.86 -17.11 24.02
CA VAL A 159 -12.50 -18.12 24.89
C VAL A 159 -11.45 -18.86 25.72
N GLY A 160 -10.33 -19.28 25.09
CA GLY A 160 -9.25 -20.00 25.77
C GLY A 160 -8.16 -20.44 24.81
N PRO A 161 -7.02 -20.93 25.34
CA PRO A 161 -5.93 -21.50 24.55
C PRO A 161 -6.26 -22.91 24.06
N LEU A 162 -5.47 -23.41 23.08
CA LEU A 162 -5.45 -24.84 22.76
C LEU A 162 -4.92 -25.66 23.95
N THR A 163 -5.50 -26.83 24.15
CA THR A 163 -5.10 -27.76 25.24
C THR A 163 -5.05 -29.21 24.76
N GLY A 164 -4.41 -30.07 25.52
CA GLY A 164 -4.38 -31.51 25.26
C GLY A 164 -3.88 -31.91 23.87
N ASP A 165 -4.59 -32.83 23.23
CA ASP A 165 -4.25 -33.39 21.91
C ASP A 165 -4.21 -32.34 20.80
N GLN A 166 -5.02 -31.29 20.91
CA GLN A 166 -5.03 -30.18 19.95
C GLN A 166 -3.70 -29.42 20.00
N LEU A 167 -3.15 -29.17 21.19
CA LEU A 167 -1.87 -28.52 21.36
C LEU A 167 -0.72 -29.42 20.90
N ALA A 168 -0.81 -30.73 21.13
CA ALA A 168 0.17 -31.70 20.65
C ALA A 168 0.20 -31.76 19.12
N LEU A 169 -0.98 -31.79 18.48
CA LEU A 169 -1.10 -31.69 17.01
C LEU A 169 -0.45 -30.41 16.48
N TYR A 170 -0.73 -29.26 17.11
CA TYR A 170 -0.15 -27.99 16.70
C TYR A 170 1.38 -27.99 16.77
N HIS A 171 1.95 -28.48 17.87
CA HIS A 171 3.42 -28.58 18.01
C HIS A 171 4.04 -29.55 17.00
N LYS A 172 3.37 -30.66 16.70
CA LYS A 172 3.79 -31.59 15.64
C LYS A 172 3.86 -30.88 14.30
N LEU A 173 2.81 -30.15 13.90
CA LEU A 173 2.77 -29.38 12.66
C LEU A 173 3.86 -28.29 12.62
N CYS A 174 4.12 -27.58 13.72
CA CYS A 174 5.19 -26.60 13.79
C CYS A 174 6.58 -27.22 13.52
N ASN A 175 6.84 -28.40 14.10
CA ASN A 175 8.10 -29.12 13.91
C ASN A 175 8.26 -29.63 12.47
N GLU A 176 7.22 -30.26 11.90
CA GLU A 176 7.22 -30.77 10.52
C GLU A 176 7.46 -29.67 9.49
N HIS A 177 6.97 -28.45 9.75
CA HIS A 177 7.12 -27.31 8.86
C HIS A 177 8.27 -26.37 9.20
N ASN A 178 9.01 -26.69 10.26
CA ASN A 178 10.11 -25.88 10.78
C ASN A 178 9.68 -24.41 10.98
N VAL A 179 8.58 -24.23 11.72
CA VAL A 179 7.99 -22.92 12.05
C VAL A 179 7.95 -22.77 13.57
N LYS A 180 8.35 -21.60 14.05
CA LYS A 180 8.32 -21.29 15.49
C LYS A 180 6.86 -21.26 15.99
N PRO A 181 6.52 -21.99 17.08
CA PRO A 181 5.15 -21.98 17.61
C PRO A 181 4.76 -20.58 18.10
N LEU A 182 3.52 -20.20 17.81
CA LEU A 182 2.87 -18.98 18.26
C LEU A 182 1.78 -19.31 19.27
N PRO A 183 1.35 -18.35 20.11
CA PRO A 183 0.14 -18.51 20.91
C PRO A 183 -1.08 -18.74 20.01
N VAL A 184 -1.91 -19.72 20.32
CA VAL A 184 -3.16 -20.06 19.61
C VAL A 184 -4.32 -19.98 20.59
N TYR A 185 -5.40 -19.31 20.18
CA TYR A 185 -6.59 -19.11 20.99
C TYR A 185 -7.87 -19.39 20.19
N TRP A 186 -8.83 -20.00 20.86
CA TRP A 186 -10.21 -20.05 20.41
C TRP A 186 -10.86 -18.67 20.57
N VAL A 187 -11.62 -18.25 19.57
CA VAL A 187 -12.27 -16.93 19.52
C VAL A 187 -13.71 -17.11 19.03
N ASP A 188 -14.67 -16.42 19.65
CA ASP A 188 -16.08 -16.45 19.26
C ASP A 188 -16.74 -15.08 19.46
N PRO A 189 -17.41 -14.51 18.42
CA PRO A 189 -17.58 -15.04 17.06
C PRO A 189 -16.40 -14.71 16.13
N LEU A 190 -15.96 -15.70 15.37
CA LEU A 190 -14.94 -15.54 14.33
C LEU A 190 -15.37 -16.29 13.06
N PRO A 191 -15.38 -15.66 11.88
CA PRO A 191 -15.85 -16.30 10.65
C PRO A 191 -14.91 -17.38 10.11
N GLY A 192 -13.61 -17.29 10.38
CA GLY A 192 -12.57 -18.22 9.94
C GLY A 192 -11.29 -18.03 10.74
N ALA A 193 -10.37 -19.00 10.68
CA ALA A 193 -9.06 -18.87 11.30
C ALA A 193 -8.32 -17.64 10.74
N CYS A 194 -7.45 -17.04 11.54
CA CYS A 194 -6.58 -15.97 11.07
C CYS A 194 -5.33 -15.77 11.92
N LEU A 195 -4.21 -15.43 11.26
CA LEU A 195 -2.99 -14.95 11.88
C LEU A 195 -3.13 -13.47 12.23
N ALA A 196 -3.18 -13.15 13.52
CA ALA A 196 -3.44 -11.80 14.04
C ALA A 196 -2.17 -11.16 14.61
N GLY A 197 -1.96 -9.86 14.32
CA GLY A 197 -0.84 -9.07 14.84
C GLY A 197 0.42 -9.14 13.98
N VAL A 198 1.22 -8.06 14.00
CA VAL A 198 2.48 -7.94 13.24
C VAL A 198 3.69 -8.16 14.14
N LEU A 199 3.80 -7.42 15.25
CA LEU A 199 4.97 -7.47 16.14
C LEU A 199 4.90 -8.65 17.13
N ARG A 200 3.70 -9.01 17.56
CA ARG A 200 3.43 -10.15 18.46
C ARG A 200 2.31 -10.98 17.83
N PRO A 201 2.64 -11.77 16.80
CA PRO A 201 1.65 -12.56 16.09
C PRO A 201 1.11 -13.69 16.97
N TRP A 202 -0.15 -14.05 16.74
CA TRP A 202 -0.84 -15.17 17.36
C TRP A 202 -1.95 -15.67 16.43
N ILE A 203 -2.37 -16.91 16.57
CA ILE A 203 -3.39 -17.53 15.74
C ILE A 203 -4.72 -17.48 16.48
N ALA A 204 -5.77 -16.99 15.79
CA ALA A 204 -7.15 -17.04 16.23
C ALA A 204 -7.86 -18.15 15.47
N LEU A 205 -8.52 -19.07 16.17
CA LEU A 205 -9.33 -20.14 15.62
C LEU A 205 -10.79 -19.92 16.00
N PRO A 206 -11.74 -20.05 15.04
CA PRO A 206 -13.16 -19.94 15.38
C PRO A 206 -13.63 -21.12 16.23
N LEU A 207 -14.39 -20.85 17.28
CA LEU A 207 -14.92 -21.90 18.16
C LEU A 207 -15.85 -22.86 17.39
N SER A 208 -16.44 -22.39 16.28
CA SER A 208 -17.28 -23.20 15.38
C SER A 208 -16.50 -24.11 14.43
N LEU A 209 -15.14 -24.15 14.54
CA LEU A 209 -14.31 -24.99 13.68
C LEU A 209 -14.53 -26.48 14.01
N ARG A 210 -14.75 -27.27 12.98
CA ARG A 210 -14.89 -28.73 13.13
C ARG A 210 -13.57 -29.36 13.55
N PRO A 211 -13.57 -30.37 14.44
CA PRO A 211 -12.33 -31.03 14.88
C PRO A 211 -11.47 -31.57 13.73
N GLU A 212 -12.12 -32.11 12.68
CA GLU A 212 -11.45 -32.69 11.50
C GLU A 212 -10.73 -31.61 10.66
N ALA A 213 -11.20 -30.37 10.70
CA ALA A 213 -10.64 -29.26 9.97
C ALA A 213 -9.50 -28.53 10.74
N LEU A 214 -9.29 -28.87 12.01
CA LEU A 214 -8.32 -28.18 12.86
C LEU A 214 -6.89 -28.24 12.30
N GLY A 215 -6.44 -29.43 11.88
CA GLY A 215 -5.11 -29.62 11.31
C GLY A 215 -4.90 -28.77 10.03
N GLN A 216 -5.89 -28.74 9.17
CA GLN A 216 -5.87 -27.97 7.92
C GLN A 216 -5.84 -26.45 8.18
N ALA A 217 -6.68 -25.98 9.12
CA ALA A 217 -6.72 -24.56 9.49
C ALA A 217 -5.40 -24.11 10.13
N LEU A 218 -4.84 -24.89 11.05
CA LEU A 218 -3.54 -24.60 11.66
C LEU A 218 -2.43 -24.55 10.61
N MET A 219 -2.44 -25.49 9.66
CA MET A 219 -1.47 -25.56 8.57
C MET A 219 -1.52 -24.31 7.68
N HIS A 220 -2.72 -23.86 7.36
CA HIS A 220 -2.94 -22.65 6.58
C HIS A 220 -2.36 -21.42 7.29
N GLU A 221 -2.65 -21.25 8.59
CA GLU A 221 -2.13 -20.13 9.39
C GLU A 221 -0.59 -20.19 9.56
N LEU A 222 -0.01 -21.39 9.67
CA LEU A 222 1.44 -21.57 9.69
C LEU A 222 2.09 -21.18 8.34
N CYS A 223 1.39 -21.38 7.21
CA CYS A 223 1.85 -20.90 5.91
C CYS A 223 1.90 -19.36 5.85
N HIS A 224 0.87 -18.66 6.38
CA HIS A 224 0.89 -17.20 6.51
C HIS A 224 2.01 -16.69 7.40
N GLN A 225 2.27 -17.38 8.51
CA GLN A 225 3.38 -17.06 9.40
C GLN A 225 4.73 -17.18 8.67
N LYS A 226 4.96 -18.30 7.96
CA LYS A 226 6.18 -18.56 7.20
C LYS A 226 6.38 -17.56 6.06
N ALA A 227 5.29 -17.13 5.43
CA ALA A 227 5.28 -16.10 4.38
C ALA A 227 5.44 -14.68 4.91
N ARG A 228 5.32 -14.47 6.24
CA ARG A 228 5.31 -13.16 6.90
C ARG A 228 4.19 -12.25 6.38
N ASP A 229 3.03 -12.78 6.13
CA ASP A 229 1.88 -12.06 5.57
C ASP A 229 1.40 -10.85 6.38
N PRO A 230 1.50 -10.81 7.72
CA PRO A 230 1.22 -9.58 8.47
C PRO A 230 2.08 -8.38 8.05
N TRP A 231 3.35 -8.60 7.67
CA TRP A 231 4.23 -7.53 7.15
C TRP A 231 3.83 -7.10 5.75
N TRP A 232 3.39 -8.03 4.91
CA TRP A 232 2.81 -7.73 3.60
C TRP A 232 1.56 -6.87 3.70
N ASN A 233 0.68 -7.14 4.68
CA ASN A 233 -0.50 -6.33 4.95
C ASN A 233 -0.13 -4.90 5.35
N LEU A 234 0.90 -4.73 6.19
CA LEU A 234 1.42 -3.42 6.57
C LEU A 234 1.97 -2.66 5.35
N LEU A 235 2.77 -3.33 4.52
CA LEU A 235 3.36 -2.76 3.30
C LEU A 235 2.28 -2.29 2.31
N ARG A 236 1.26 -3.13 2.06
CA ARG A 236 0.10 -2.76 1.23
C ARG A 236 -0.63 -1.54 1.78
N GLY A 237 -0.87 -1.51 3.09
CA GLY A 237 -1.50 -0.38 3.77
C GLY A 237 -0.71 0.92 3.60
N LEU A 238 0.62 0.85 3.70
CA LEU A 238 1.50 2.00 3.48
C LEU A 238 1.45 2.49 2.03
N CYS A 239 1.50 1.58 1.04
CA CYS A 239 1.34 1.94 -0.37
C CYS A 239 -0.01 2.64 -0.62
N CYS A 240 -1.11 2.10 -0.09
CA CYS A 240 -2.44 2.71 -0.20
C CYS A 240 -2.52 4.07 0.47
N ALA A 241 -1.85 4.28 1.61
CA ALA A 241 -1.84 5.56 2.31
C ALA A 241 -1.04 6.62 1.56
N VAL A 242 0.15 6.27 1.05
CA VAL A 242 0.99 7.20 0.27
C VAL A 242 0.33 7.54 -1.08
N HIS A 243 -0.27 6.58 -1.76
CA HIS A 243 -0.92 6.77 -3.06
C HIS A 243 -2.44 6.69 -2.94
N TRP A 244 -3.00 7.31 -1.89
CA TRP A 244 -4.40 7.19 -1.49
C TRP A 244 -5.42 7.53 -2.61
N PHE A 245 -5.07 8.43 -3.51
CA PHE A 245 -5.87 8.89 -4.63
C PHE A 245 -5.78 8.01 -5.88
N ASN A 246 -4.83 7.04 -5.93
CA ASN A 246 -4.62 6.18 -7.10
C ASN A 246 -5.41 4.86 -6.97
N PRO A 247 -6.50 4.66 -7.74
CA PRO A 247 -7.32 3.45 -7.65
C PRO A 247 -6.57 2.17 -8.04
N LEU A 248 -5.54 2.26 -8.90
CA LEU A 248 -4.73 1.11 -9.29
C LEU A 248 -3.93 0.53 -8.12
N VAL A 249 -3.49 1.38 -7.18
CA VAL A 249 -2.78 0.91 -5.99
C VAL A 249 -3.72 0.13 -5.06
N TRP A 250 -4.97 0.56 -4.90
CA TRP A 250 -5.98 -0.17 -4.13
C TRP A 250 -6.34 -1.51 -4.78
N LEU A 251 -6.47 -1.51 -6.11
CA LEU A 251 -6.68 -2.75 -6.88
C LEU A 251 -5.48 -3.69 -6.71
N ALA A 252 -4.26 -3.20 -6.84
CA ALA A 252 -3.03 -3.96 -6.64
C ALA A 252 -2.95 -4.57 -5.24
N ALA A 253 -3.29 -3.80 -4.20
CA ALA A 253 -3.32 -4.28 -2.82
C ALA A 253 -4.33 -5.42 -2.63
N SER A 254 -5.53 -5.31 -3.23
CA SER A 254 -6.55 -6.37 -3.20
C SER A 254 -6.09 -7.63 -3.91
N LEU A 255 -5.58 -7.51 -5.14
CA LEU A 255 -5.11 -8.64 -5.94
C LEU A 255 -3.87 -9.31 -5.33
N SER A 256 -2.94 -8.53 -4.80
CA SER A 256 -1.79 -9.06 -4.07
C SER A 256 -2.19 -9.88 -2.85
N ARG A 257 -3.27 -9.50 -2.14
CA ARG A 257 -3.81 -10.31 -1.05
C ARG A 257 -4.33 -11.64 -1.56
N MET A 258 -5.15 -11.62 -2.61
CA MET A 258 -5.67 -12.86 -3.23
C MET A 258 -4.54 -13.80 -3.69
N ASP A 259 -3.47 -13.24 -4.26
CA ASP A 259 -2.33 -14.06 -4.72
C ASP A 259 -1.55 -14.67 -3.53
N CYS A 260 -1.46 -13.95 -2.38
CA CYS A 260 -0.90 -14.52 -1.15
C CYS A 260 -1.75 -15.67 -0.60
N GLU A 261 -3.09 -15.52 -0.57
CA GLU A 261 -4.00 -16.61 -0.17
C GLU A 261 -3.80 -17.84 -1.05
N MET A 262 -3.83 -17.66 -2.39
CA MET A 262 -3.60 -18.77 -3.31
C MET A 262 -2.22 -19.41 -3.16
N ALA A 263 -1.18 -18.63 -2.86
CA ALA A 263 0.14 -19.18 -2.60
C ALA A 263 0.22 -19.95 -1.28
N CYS A 264 -0.61 -19.60 -0.29
CA CYS A 264 -0.76 -20.39 0.94
C CYS A 264 -1.51 -21.69 0.67
N ASP A 265 -2.64 -21.63 -0.06
CA ASP A 265 -3.40 -22.82 -0.45
C ASP A 265 -2.54 -23.82 -1.26
N ASP A 266 -1.75 -23.34 -2.22
CA ASP A 266 -0.81 -24.18 -2.97
C ASP A 266 0.18 -24.91 -2.07
N ARG A 267 0.64 -24.25 -1.00
CA ARG A 267 1.59 -24.86 -0.05
C ARG A 267 0.92 -25.91 0.83
N VAL A 268 -0.30 -25.65 1.27
CA VAL A 268 -1.09 -26.57 2.08
C VAL A 268 -1.40 -27.81 1.27
N THR A 269 -1.88 -27.63 0.02
CA THR A 269 -2.30 -28.73 -0.84
C THR A 269 -1.17 -29.48 -1.54
N ALA A 270 0.06 -28.94 -1.56
CA ALA A 270 1.20 -29.53 -2.27
C ALA A 270 1.56 -30.96 -1.79
N ARG A 271 1.24 -31.31 -0.55
CA ARG A 271 1.55 -32.60 0.07
C ARG A 271 0.30 -33.49 0.30
N MET A 272 -0.86 -33.01 -0.10
CA MET A 272 -2.13 -33.71 0.04
C MET A 272 -2.36 -34.63 -1.16
N ASP A 273 -2.96 -35.77 -0.93
CA ASP A 273 -3.49 -36.63 -1.97
C ASP A 273 -4.80 -36.06 -2.57
N GLY A 274 -5.42 -36.81 -3.51
CA GLY A 274 -6.63 -36.35 -4.20
C GLY A 274 -7.83 -36.17 -3.27
N ASP A 275 -8.02 -37.08 -2.34
CA ASP A 275 -9.15 -37.10 -1.40
C ASP A 275 -8.97 -36.02 -0.33
N GLU A 276 -7.78 -35.85 0.18
CA GLU A 276 -7.41 -34.79 1.12
C GLU A 276 -7.60 -33.38 0.52
N ARG A 277 -7.23 -33.20 -0.75
CA ARG A 277 -7.47 -31.93 -1.48
C ARG A 277 -8.94 -31.62 -1.65
N LEU A 278 -9.75 -32.65 -1.94
CA LEU A 278 -11.20 -32.49 -2.07
C LEU A 278 -11.82 -32.11 -0.72
N ALA A 279 -11.41 -32.78 0.36
CA ALA A 279 -11.86 -32.44 1.73
C ALA A 279 -11.46 -31.01 2.13
N TYR A 280 -10.23 -30.58 1.80
CA TYR A 280 -9.76 -29.21 2.02
C TYR A 280 -10.57 -28.18 1.25
N ALA A 281 -10.83 -28.42 -0.03
CA ALA A 281 -11.68 -27.55 -0.85
C ALA A 281 -13.10 -27.43 -0.28
N GLY A 282 -13.65 -28.53 0.24
CA GLY A 282 -14.95 -28.55 0.93
C GLY A 282 -14.96 -27.67 2.19
N THR A 283 -13.89 -27.71 3.01
CA THR A 283 -13.77 -26.85 4.21
C THR A 283 -13.68 -25.37 3.86
N LEU A 284 -12.94 -25.01 2.82
CA LEU A 284 -12.85 -23.63 2.33
C LEU A 284 -14.19 -23.14 1.79
N ALA A 285 -14.89 -23.95 1.02
CA ALA A 285 -16.20 -23.60 0.48
C ALA A 285 -17.23 -23.34 1.60
N LEU A 286 -17.23 -24.16 2.65
CA LEU A 286 -18.09 -23.98 3.83
C LEU A 286 -17.73 -22.71 4.63
N ALA A 287 -16.44 -22.39 4.74
CA ALA A 287 -15.99 -21.17 5.41
C ALA A 287 -16.35 -19.89 4.62
N ALA A 288 -16.42 -20.00 3.28
CA ALA A 288 -16.78 -18.89 2.40
C ALA A 288 -18.29 -18.71 2.22
N ALA A 289 -19.11 -19.69 2.62
CA ALA A 289 -20.57 -19.62 2.49
C ALA A 289 -21.14 -18.52 3.41
N PRO A 290 -22.05 -17.66 2.91
CA PRO A 290 -22.70 -16.66 3.75
C PRO A 290 -23.49 -17.37 4.86
N LYS A 291 -23.19 -17.01 6.11
CA LYS A 291 -24.00 -17.47 7.25
C LYS A 291 -25.38 -16.82 7.11
N SER A 292 -26.39 -17.64 6.80
CA SER A 292 -27.80 -17.24 6.80
C SER A 292 -28.28 -16.80 8.18
#